data_5d71e25c5da01101fe8501f077fd2e3c
#
_entry.id   5d71e25c5da01101fe8501f077fd2e3c
#
_cell.length_a   1.000
_cell.length_b   1.000
_cell.length_c   1.000
_cell.angle_alpha   90.00
_cell.angle_beta   90.00
_cell.angle_gamma   90.00
#
_symmetry.space_group_name_H-M   'P 1'
#
loop_
_entity.id
_entity.type
_entity.pdbx_description
1 polymer ?
#
loop_
_entity_poly.entity_id
_entity_poly.type
_entity_poly.pdbx_seq_one_letter_code
_entity_poly.pdbx_strand_id
1 'polypeptide(L)'
;MDLVFSQQPNTIFDVMSGLARELGAINLGQGFPDSDGPEDIRAAAARALMETSNQYPPMTGLPELRAAIAEHYGRFQDLLLDPVTETFVTSGATK
;
A
#
# COMPACT_ATOMS: atom_id res chain seq x y z
N MET A 1 -26.82 -13.88 -9.88
CA MET A 1 -25.43 -13.45 -10.05
C MET A 1 -25.45 -12.23 -10.94
N ASP A 2 -24.93 -11.11 -10.48
CA ASP A 2 -25.09 -9.82 -11.14
C ASP A 2 -24.26 -9.77 -12.43
N LEU A 3 -24.94 -9.61 -13.57
CA LEU A 3 -24.34 -9.59 -14.91
C LEU A 3 -23.31 -8.44 -15.09
N VAL A 4 -23.42 -7.38 -14.27
CA VAL A 4 -22.51 -6.23 -14.32
C VAL A 4 -21.06 -6.63 -13.98
N PHE A 5 -20.87 -7.49 -12.99
CA PHE A 5 -19.51 -7.94 -12.61
C PHE A 5 -18.94 -9.00 -13.54
N SER A 6 -19.78 -9.80 -14.20
CA SER A 6 -19.31 -10.83 -15.14
C SER A 6 -18.86 -10.27 -16.49
N GLN A 7 -19.16 -9.02 -16.79
CA GLN A 7 -18.80 -8.35 -18.05
C GLN A 7 -17.62 -7.39 -17.93
N GLN A 8 -17.01 -7.26 -16.74
CA GLN A 8 -15.81 -6.44 -16.61
C GLN A 8 -14.62 -7.12 -17.31
N PRO A 9 -14.01 -6.49 -18.31
CA PRO A 9 -12.85 -7.05 -18.95
C PRO A 9 -11.67 -7.10 -17.98
N ASN A 10 -10.92 -8.20 -17.99
CA ASN A 10 -9.65 -8.28 -17.28
C ASN A 10 -8.71 -7.18 -17.77
N THR A 11 -7.96 -6.59 -16.86
CA THR A 11 -6.92 -5.65 -17.26
C THR A 11 -5.81 -6.37 -18.02
N ILE A 12 -5.07 -5.66 -18.86
CA ILE A 12 -3.91 -6.24 -19.56
C ILE A 12 -2.88 -6.79 -18.56
N PHE A 13 -2.77 -6.19 -17.38
CA PHE A 13 -1.89 -6.66 -16.30
C PHE A 13 -2.31 -8.03 -15.76
N ASP A 14 -3.62 -8.23 -15.56
CA ASP A 14 -4.16 -9.53 -15.12
C ASP A 14 -3.94 -10.62 -16.16
N VAL A 15 -4.17 -10.30 -17.44
CA VAL A 15 -3.96 -11.22 -18.56
C VAL A 15 -2.50 -11.64 -18.66
N MET A 16 -1.57 -10.67 -18.66
CA MET A 16 -0.13 -10.93 -18.79
C MET A 16 0.44 -11.67 -17.57
N SER A 17 0.02 -11.30 -16.38
CA SER A 17 0.43 -11.98 -15.15
C SER A 17 -0.14 -13.40 -15.05
N GLY A 18 -1.36 -13.62 -15.54
CA GLY A 18 -1.96 -14.94 -15.66
C GLY A 18 -1.18 -15.84 -16.60
N LEU A 19 -0.88 -15.32 -17.80
CA LEU A 19 -0.13 -16.04 -18.83
C LEU A 19 1.31 -16.39 -18.36
N ALA A 20 1.99 -15.45 -17.70
CA ALA A 20 3.32 -15.70 -17.15
C ALA A 20 3.31 -16.85 -16.13
N ARG A 21 2.31 -16.90 -15.25
CA ARG A 21 2.16 -18.00 -14.28
C ARG A 21 1.85 -19.34 -14.96
N GLU A 22 0.96 -19.35 -15.94
CA GLU A 22 0.57 -20.56 -16.67
C GLU A 22 1.75 -21.17 -17.43
N LEU A 23 2.58 -20.34 -18.05
CA LEU A 23 3.74 -20.78 -18.84
C LEU A 23 5.03 -20.93 -18.02
N GLY A 24 5.03 -20.61 -16.72
CA GLY A 24 6.23 -20.56 -15.90
C GLY A 24 7.27 -19.55 -16.40
N ALA A 25 6.82 -18.48 -17.06
CA ALA A 25 7.67 -17.47 -17.67
C ALA A 25 7.96 -16.30 -16.70
N ILE A 26 9.06 -15.58 -16.97
CA ILE A 26 9.38 -14.35 -16.27
C ILE A 26 8.34 -13.28 -16.65
N ASN A 27 7.67 -12.70 -15.65
CA ASN A 27 6.69 -11.64 -15.86
C ASN A 27 7.40 -10.29 -16.00
N LEU A 28 7.52 -9.79 -17.23
CA LEU A 28 8.03 -8.46 -17.54
C LEU A 28 6.92 -7.44 -17.80
N GLY A 29 5.65 -7.85 -17.72
CA GLY A 29 4.50 -6.98 -17.97
C GLY A 29 4.13 -6.09 -16.81
N GLN A 30 4.56 -6.44 -15.59
CA GLN A 30 4.32 -5.65 -14.39
C GLN A 30 5.54 -5.77 -13.46
N GLY A 31 6.14 -4.62 -13.13
CA GLY A 31 7.25 -4.56 -12.18
C GLY A 31 6.77 -4.66 -10.74
N PHE A 32 7.35 -5.57 -9.97
CA PHE A 32 7.22 -5.66 -8.52
C PHE A 32 8.51 -6.25 -7.93
N PRO A 33 8.85 -5.89 -6.67
CA PRO A 33 10.04 -6.44 -6.01
C PRO A 33 9.95 -7.94 -5.81
N ASP A 34 11.05 -8.68 -6.01
CA ASP A 34 11.16 -10.11 -5.71
C ASP A 34 11.53 -10.36 -4.24
N SER A 35 11.81 -9.30 -3.47
CA SER A 35 12.15 -9.38 -2.05
C SER A 35 10.94 -9.10 -1.18
N ASP A 36 10.89 -9.77 -0.02
CA ASP A 36 9.82 -9.57 0.96
C ASP A 36 9.90 -8.24 1.73
N GLY A 37 10.89 -7.42 1.45
CA GLY A 37 11.18 -6.20 2.19
C GLY A 37 12.01 -6.43 3.47
N PRO A 38 12.40 -5.35 4.17
CA PRO A 38 13.22 -5.41 5.38
C PRO A 38 12.57 -6.23 6.50
N GLU A 39 13.34 -7.12 7.12
CA GLU A 39 12.83 -8.05 8.15
C GLU A 39 12.32 -7.31 9.39
N ASP A 40 12.98 -6.25 9.81
CA ASP A 40 12.60 -5.42 10.95
C ASP A 40 11.24 -4.76 10.76
N ILE A 41 10.94 -4.28 9.55
CA ILE A 41 9.63 -3.70 9.18
C ILE A 41 8.54 -4.77 9.20
N ARG A 42 8.81 -5.95 8.65
CA ARG A 42 7.88 -7.08 8.65
C ARG A 42 7.57 -7.55 10.08
N ALA A 43 8.62 -7.65 10.92
CA ALA A 43 8.46 -7.99 12.33
C ALA A 43 7.69 -6.92 13.11
N ALA A 44 7.92 -5.63 12.83
CA ALA A 44 7.14 -4.54 13.43
C ALA A 44 5.67 -4.61 13.04
N ALA A 45 5.35 -4.88 11.76
CA ALA A 45 3.98 -5.05 11.30
C ALA A 45 3.27 -6.24 11.98
N ALA A 46 3.96 -7.39 12.13
CA ALA A 46 3.43 -8.55 12.83
C ALA A 46 3.13 -8.26 14.31
N ARG A 47 4.04 -7.56 15.00
CA ARG A 47 3.79 -7.11 16.39
C ARG A 47 2.61 -6.15 16.48
N ALA A 48 2.52 -5.19 15.58
CA ALA A 48 1.41 -4.23 15.58
C ALA A 48 0.05 -4.92 15.46
N LEU A 49 -0.08 -5.95 14.62
CA LEU A 49 -1.31 -6.74 14.51
C LEU A 49 -1.72 -7.43 15.81
N MET A 50 -0.76 -7.84 16.63
CA MET A 50 -1.02 -8.56 17.89
C MET A 50 -1.19 -7.63 19.10
N GLU A 51 -0.54 -6.47 19.09
CA GLU A 51 -0.39 -5.61 20.26
C GLU A 51 -1.21 -4.32 20.18
N THR A 52 -1.67 -3.93 18.99
CA THR A 52 -2.44 -2.68 18.80
C THR A 52 -3.89 -2.94 18.39
N SER A 53 -4.70 -1.88 18.39
CA SER A 53 -6.09 -1.97 17.93
C SER A 53 -6.17 -2.22 16.43
N ASN A 54 -6.91 -3.26 16.02
CA ASN A 54 -7.23 -3.55 14.62
C ASN A 54 -8.59 -2.96 14.19
N GLN A 55 -9.08 -1.99 14.94
CA GLN A 55 -10.34 -1.30 14.64
C GLN A 55 -10.12 -0.12 13.68
N TYR A 56 -11.22 0.49 13.25
CA TYR A 56 -11.21 1.60 12.31
C TYR A 56 -10.37 2.78 12.82
N PRO A 57 -9.34 3.20 12.08
CA PRO A 57 -8.61 4.43 12.39
C PRO A 57 -9.45 5.67 12.02
N PRO A 58 -9.05 6.87 12.47
CA PRO A 58 -9.61 8.12 11.93
C PRO A 58 -9.50 8.17 10.40
N MET A 59 -10.49 8.79 9.73
CA MET A 59 -10.55 8.87 8.26
C MET A 59 -9.29 9.45 7.61
N THR A 60 -8.62 10.37 8.29
CA THR A 60 -7.39 11.01 7.82
C THR A 60 -6.12 10.23 8.14
N GLY A 61 -6.24 9.11 8.83
CA GLY A 61 -5.13 8.30 9.35
C GLY A 61 -4.84 8.56 10.82
N LEU A 62 -4.09 7.65 11.44
CA LEU A 62 -3.67 7.77 12.84
C LEU A 62 -2.83 9.04 13.04
N PRO A 63 -3.07 9.83 14.11
CA PRO A 63 -2.31 11.05 14.38
C PRO A 63 -0.80 10.82 14.46
N GLU A 64 -0.39 9.71 15.08
CA GLU A 64 1.02 9.35 15.24
C GLU A 64 1.69 9.07 13.87
N LEU A 65 0.98 8.39 12.96
CA LEU A 65 1.48 8.14 11.61
C LEU A 65 1.61 9.45 10.81
N ARG A 66 0.61 10.33 10.92
CA ARG A 66 0.63 11.64 10.24
C ARG A 66 1.76 12.52 10.75
N ALA A 67 2.02 12.52 12.07
CA ALA A 67 3.15 13.21 12.66
C ALA A 67 4.49 12.65 12.17
N ALA A 68 4.65 11.33 12.12
CA ALA A 68 5.84 10.67 11.61
C ALA A 68 6.09 10.96 10.11
N ILE A 69 5.02 11.05 9.31
CA ILE A 69 5.10 11.45 7.89
C ILE A 69 5.60 12.89 7.78
N ALA A 70 5.03 13.82 8.52
CA ALA A 70 5.44 15.23 8.50
C ALA A 70 6.91 15.39 8.92
N GLU A 71 7.34 14.70 9.98
CA GLU A 71 8.74 14.66 10.40
C GLU A 71 9.67 14.11 9.31
N HIS A 72 9.26 13.00 8.67
CA HIS A 72 10.03 12.39 7.57
C HIS A 72 10.23 13.37 6.40
N TYR A 73 9.16 14.04 5.97
CA TYR A 73 9.25 15.02 4.89
C TYR A 73 10.10 16.24 5.27
N GLY A 74 10.03 16.69 6.53
CA GLY A 74 10.91 17.74 7.04
C GLY A 74 12.37 17.34 7.01
N ARG A 75 12.66 16.08 7.40
CA ARG A 75 14.03 15.55 7.50
C ARG A 75 14.70 15.29 6.15
N PHE A 76 13.96 14.79 5.16
CA PHE A 76 14.54 14.27 3.92
C PHE A 76 14.19 15.09 2.67
N GLN A 77 13.18 15.97 2.76
CA GLN A 77 12.69 16.76 1.63
C GLN A 77 12.65 18.26 1.90
N ASP A 78 13.08 18.68 3.11
CA ASP A 78 12.98 20.08 3.56
C ASP A 78 11.55 20.69 3.45
N LEU A 79 10.52 19.84 3.59
CA LEU A 79 9.12 20.25 3.56
C LEU A 79 8.56 20.29 4.98
N LEU A 80 8.17 21.48 5.42
CA LEU A 80 7.47 21.68 6.69
C LEU A 80 5.98 21.49 6.48
N LEU A 81 5.45 20.33 6.84
CA LEU A 81 4.04 19.97 6.71
C LEU A 81 3.35 20.02 8.09
N ASP A 82 2.15 20.58 8.12
CA ASP A 82 1.26 20.43 9.26
C ASP A 82 0.63 19.01 9.24
N PRO A 83 0.91 18.15 10.23
CA PRO A 83 0.35 16.80 10.26
C PRO A 83 -1.17 16.75 10.38
N VAL A 84 -1.82 17.86 10.82
CA VAL A 84 -3.27 17.91 11.00
C VAL A 84 -4.01 18.35 9.74
N THR A 85 -3.47 19.28 8.98
CA THR A 85 -4.16 19.90 7.86
C THR A 85 -3.58 19.54 6.49
N GLU A 86 -2.32 19.08 6.43
CA GLU A 86 -1.61 18.85 5.18
C GLU A 86 -1.18 17.40 4.95
N THR A 87 -1.53 16.48 5.90
CA THR A 87 -1.19 15.07 5.79
C THR A 87 -2.44 14.20 5.83
N PHE A 88 -2.61 13.35 4.82
CA PHE A 88 -3.72 12.42 4.70
C PHE A 88 -3.20 11.03 4.33
N VAL A 89 -3.64 9.99 5.05
CA VAL A 89 -3.23 8.60 4.83
C VAL A 89 -4.29 7.86 4.03
N THR A 90 -3.91 7.30 2.89
CA THR A 90 -4.80 6.52 2.03
C THR A 90 -4.32 5.08 1.88
N SER A 91 -5.21 4.19 1.50
CA SER A 91 -4.89 2.82 1.11
C SER A 91 -4.56 2.76 -0.38
N GLY A 92 -3.29 3.00 -0.72
CA GLY A 92 -2.82 3.13 -2.09
C GLY A 92 -2.87 4.58 -2.63
N ALA A 93 -2.25 4.79 -3.80
CA ALA A 93 -2.06 6.11 -4.38
C ALA A 93 -3.16 6.53 -5.37
N THR A 94 -4.11 5.66 -5.66
CA THR A 94 -5.18 5.89 -6.66
C THR A 94 -6.51 6.34 -6.05
N LYS A 95 -6.53 6.64 -4.77
CA LYS A 95 -7.73 7.12 -4.05
C LYS A 95 -7.63 8.60 -3.75
#